data_7fed96527ccb2933b04b8d722de55095
#
_entry.id   7fed96527ccb2933b04b8d722de55095
#
_cell.length_a   1.000
_cell.length_b   1.000
_cell.length_c   1.000
_cell.angle_alpha   90.00
_cell.angle_beta   90.00
_cell.angle_gamma   90.00
#
_symmetry.space_group_name_H-M   'P 1'
#
loop_
_entity.id
_entity.type
_entity.pdbx_description
1 polymer ?
#
loop_
_entity_poly.entity_id
_entity_poly.type
_entity_poly.pdbx_seq_one_letter_code
_entity_poly.pdbx_strand_id
1 'polypeptide(L)'
;VDLIFSVPLDENDDNFFADHEITRVLVGDDEIDVTENIQSILSDAGLECDAAIGGLESVDKATRAYEDNNSYDVIILDWKMPDMDGVECVRRIRKEIGKDVPIFVLSSYDVSEIEDEAKKAGVDLFLPKPFFLSNFQRELDTYYQNKANTEEEGNNSDDFSGVKILVAEDNEINAEIITELLDSIGIKCVIAEDGLEALRVFTEESPDEFDMIFMDIQMPIMDGYESARRIRASNNTRAKSIPIIAMTANAFEDDVKASMASGMNAHISKPIDFERLKSIIKSFRR
;
A
#
# COMPACT_ATOMS: atom_id res chain seq x y z
N VAL A 1 -3.22 4.94 35.85
CA VAL A 1 -4.37 4.08 35.49
C VAL A 1 -4.20 3.80 34.03
N ASP A 2 -3.57 2.66 33.74
CA ASP A 2 -3.25 2.21 32.38
C ASP A 2 -4.55 1.69 31.73
N LEU A 3 -4.99 2.37 30.70
CA LEU A 3 -6.04 1.90 29.82
C LEU A 3 -5.38 1.06 28.71
N ILE A 4 -5.28 -0.25 28.94
CA ILE A 4 -4.98 -1.23 27.91
C ILE A 4 -6.24 -1.38 27.06
N PHE A 5 -6.26 -0.79 25.88
CA PHE A 5 -7.22 -1.11 24.84
C PHE A 5 -6.74 -2.34 24.08
N SER A 6 -7.24 -3.49 24.47
CA SER A 6 -7.17 -4.68 23.63
C SER A 6 -8.23 -4.55 22.52
N VAL A 7 -7.79 -4.23 21.31
CA VAL A 7 -8.61 -4.41 20.11
C VAL A 7 -8.71 -5.90 19.83
N PRO A 8 -9.91 -6.47 19.57
CA PRO A 8 -10.02 -7.88 19.19
C PRO A 8 -9.27 -8.10 17.88
N LEU A 9 -8.28 -9.00 17.90
CA LEU A 9 -7.66 -9.54 16.68
C LEU A 9 -8.75 -10.34 15.95
N ASP A 10 -8.90 -10.12 14.65
CA ASP A 10 -9.72 -10.99 13.79
C ASP A 10 -9.14 -12.40 13.82
N GLU A 11 -9.97 -13.41 14.04
CA GLU A 11 -9.60 -14.82 14.24
C GLU A 11 -8.97 -15.51 12.99
N ASN A 12 -8.57 -14.74 11.96
CA ASN A 12 -8.04 -15.28 10.70
C ASN A 12 -6.53 -15.07 10.50
N ASP A 13 -5.82 -14.44 11.43
CA ASP A 13 -4.42 -14.03 11.24
C ASP A 13 -3.35 -14.98 11.81
N ASP A 14 -3.74 -16.09 12.45
CA ASP A 14 -2.80 -17.01 13.12
C ASP A 14 -1.77 -17.70 12.18
N ASN A 15 -1.96 -17.61 10.84
CA ASN A 15 -1.07 -18.23 9.86
C ASN A 15 -0.38 -17.25 8.92
N PHE A 16 -0.63 -15.94 9.03
CA PHE A 16 -0.12 -14.95 8.06
C PHE A 16 1.39 -15.06 7.80
N PHE A 17 2.19 -15.09 8.86
CA PHE A 17 3.66 -15.16 8.71
C PHE A 17 4.12 -16.53 8.21
N ALA A 18 3.42 -17.60 8.58
CA ALA A 18 3.73 -18.96 8.10
C ALA A 18 3.41 -19.09 6.60
N ASP A 19 2.33 -18.50 6.12
CA ASP A 19 1.94 -18.51 4.70
C ASP A 19 2.95 -17.77 3.81
N HIS A 20 3.68 -16.80 4.38
CA HIS A 20 4.73 -16.03 3.71
C HIS A 20 6.15 -16.53 4.04
N GLU A 21 6.28 -17.67 4.74
CA GLU A 21 7.56 -18.26 5.19
C GLU A 21 8.43 -17.27 6.00
N ILE A 22 7.80 -16.36 6.77
CA ILE A 22 8.49 -15.39 7.61
C ILE A 22 8.64 -15.96 9.01
N THR A 23 9.87 -16.06 9.45
CA THR A 23 10.22 -16.60 10.77
C THR A 23 11.12 -15.68 11.56
N ARG A 24 11.93 -14.85 10.88
CA ARG A 24 13.01 -14.12 11.50
C ARG A 24 13.10 -12.67 11.06
N VAL A 25 13.04 -11.73 12.00
CA VAL A 25 13.00 -10.28 11.76
C VAL A 25 14.15 -9.59 12.49
N LEU A 26 14.81 -8.62 11.84
CA LEU A 26 15.72 -7.68 12.48
C LEU A 26 15.02 -6.34 12.68
N VAL A 27 15.11 -5.78 13.88
CA VAL A 27 14.62 -4.44 14.21
C VAL A 27 15.77 -3.55 14.65
N GLY A 28 15.98 -2.44 13.96
CA GLY A 28 17.01 -1.44 14.27
C GLY A 28 16.38 -0.09 14.63
N ASP A 29 16.62 0.39 15.84
CA ASP A 29 16.22 1.70 16.34
C ASP A 29 17.25 2.13 17.40
N ASP A 30 17.48 3.42 17.62
CA ASP A 30 18.41 3.90 18.65
C ASP A 30 17.78 3.93 20.05
N GLU A 31 16.46 3.82 20.14
CA GLU A 31 15.73 3.76 21.39
C GLU A 31 15.46 2.31 21.82
N ILE A 32 16.11 1.89 22.92
CA ILE A 32 15.98 0.52 23.46
C ILE A 32 14.51 0.16 23.74
N ASP A 33 13.78 1.08 24.36
CA ASP A 33 12.36 0.86 24.72
C ASP A 33 11.50 0.60 23.47
N VAL A 34 11.84 1.22 22.33
CA VAL A 34 11.14 1.00 21.04
C VAL A 34 11.47 -0.36 20.48
N THR A 35 12.75 -0.75 20.45
CA THR A 35 13.16 -2.08 19.97
C THR A 35 12.57 -3.20 20.83
N GLU A 36 12.58 -3.08 22.16
CA GLU A 36 11.98 -4.07 23.07
C GLU A 36 10.47 -4.20 22.89
N ASN A 37 9.78 -3.08 22.66
CA ASN A 37 8.34 -3.08 22.39
C ASN A 37 8.03 -3.82 21.09
N ILE A 38 8.74 -3.50 20.00
CA ILE A 38 8.53 -4.17 18.70
C ILE A 38 8.89 -5.66 18.79
N GLN A 39 9.98 -6.01 19.47
CA GLN A 39 10.34 -7.41 19.73
C GLN A 39 9.21 -8.17 20.45
N SER A 40 8.63 -7.57 21.49
CA SER A 40 7.52 -8.19 22.23
C SER A 40 6.33 -8.46 21.31
N ILE A 41 5.94 -7.45 20.50
CA ILE A 41 4.80 -7.58 19.56
C ILE A 41 5.06 -8.68 18.52
N LEU A 42 6.27 -8.73 17.95
CA LEU A 42 6.63 -9.75 16.94
C LEU A 42 6.78 -11.13 17.54
N SER A 43 7.33 -11.24 18.76
CA SER A 43 7.45 -12.52 19.48
C SER A 43 6.09 -13.09 19.87
N ASP A 44 5.15 -12.24 20.29
CA ASP A 44 3.77 -12.63 20.57
C ASP A 44 3.04 -13.15 19.31
N ALA A 45 3.47 -12.67 18.13
CA ALA A 45 3.01 -13.16 16.84
C ALA A 45 3.77 -14.39 16.31
N GLY A 46 4.67 -14.99 17.11
CA GLY A 46 5.38 -16.21 16.79
C GLY A 46 6.68 -16.04 15.97
N LEU A 47 7.19 -14.81 15.84
CA LEU A 47 8.41 -14.51 15.08
C LEU A 47 9.65 -14.46 15.98
N GLU A 48 10.79 -14.92 15.48
CA GLU A 48 12.10 -14.62 16.07
C GLU A 48 12.48 -13.18 15.71
N CYS A 49 12.75 -12.35 16.72
CA CYS A 49 13.10 -10.97 16.51
C CYS A 49 14.43 -10.60 17.19
N ASP A 50 15.41 -10.21 16.39
CA ASP A 50 16.67 -9.65 16.86
C ASP A 50 16.57 -8.10 16.88
N ALA A 51 16.99 -7.47 17.99
CA ALA A 51 17.11 -6.03 18.09
C ALA A 51 18.53 -5.56 17.80
N ALA A 52 18.67 -4.41 17.14
CA ALA A 52 19.95 -3.69 16.97
C ALA A 52 19.79 -2.26 17.46
N ILE A 53 20.74 -1.77 18.23
CA ILE A 53 20.72 -0.42 18.76
C ILE A 53 21.51 0.50 17.84
N GLY A 54 20.79 1.15 16.93
CA GLY A 54 21.36 2.05 15.92
C GLY A 54 21.73 1.39 14.60
N GLY A 55 22.09 2.23 13.63
CA GLY A 55 22.32 1.81 12.26
C GLY A 55 23.57 0.96 12.07
N LEU A 56 24.65 1.24 12.78
CA LEU A 56 25.90 0.46 12.68
C LEU A 56 25.71 -0.99 13.12
N GLU A 57 25.02 -1.22 14.24
CA GLU A 57 24.72 -2.56 14.72
C GLU A 57 23.74 -3.29 13.78
N SER A 58 22.77 -2.55 13.20
CA SER A 58 21.84 -3.10 12.24
C SER A 58 22.55 -3.64 10.99
N VAL A 59 23.50 -2.87 10.44
CA VAL A 59 24.33 -3.31 9.30
C VAL A 59 25.16 -4.54 9.68
N ASP A 60 25.85 -4.53 10.84
CA ASP A 60 26.68 -5.64 11.30
C ASP A 60 25.87 -6.94 11.45
N LYS A 61 24.70 -6.87 12.13
CA LYS A 61 23.82 -8.03 12.32
C LYS A 61 23.26 -8.57 10.99
N ALA A 62 22.78 -7.69 10.12
CA ALA A 62 22.26 -8.10 8.82
C ALA A 62 23.33 -8.78 7.96
N THR A 63 24.55 -8.22 7.92
CA THR A 63 25.67 -8.76 7.16
C THR A 63 26.12 -10.12 7.69
N ARG A 64 26.30 -10.25 9.01
CA ARG A 64 26.69 -11.53 9.64
C ARG A 64 25.66 -12.63 9.41
N ALA A 65 24.37 -12.30 9.61
CA ALA A 65 23.29 -13.26 9.38
C ALA A 65 23.32 -13.78 7.94
N TYR A 66 23.59 -12.90 6.96
CA TYR A 66 23.71 -13.27 5.56
C TYR A 66 24.94 -14.17 5.29
N GLU A 67 26.12 -13.81 5.83
CA GLU A 67 27.36 -14.60 5.71
C GLU A 67 27.23 -16.00 6.33
N ASP A 68 26.49 -16.12 7.43
CA ASP A 68 26.23 -17.36 8.13
C ASP A 68 25.13 -18.22 7.48
N ASN A 69 24.56 -17.82 6.36
CA ASN A 69 23.39 -18.44 5.70
C ASN A 69 22.18 -18.58 6.64
N ASN A 70 22.01 -17.61 7.53
CA ASN A 70 20.90 -17.50 8.46
C ASN A 70 20.27 -16.09 8.39
N SER A 71 19.96 -15.67 7.16
CA SER A 71 19.45 -14.34 6.84
C SER A 71 18.14 -14.05 7.59
N TYR A 72 17.87 -12.78 7.79
CA TYR A 72 16.53 -12.32 8.19
C TYR A 72 15.58 -12.39 7.00
N ASP A 73 14.31 -12.68 7.28
CA ASP A 73 13.25 -12.66 6.27
C ASP A 73 12.72 -11.25 6.04
N VAL A 74 12.81 -10.38 7.07
CA VAL A 74 12.43 -8.98 7.02
C VAL A 74 13.38 -8.15 7.90
N ILE A 75 13.68 -6.93 7.47
CA ILE A 75 14.44 -5.95 8.25
C ILE A 75 13.58 -4.69 8.42
N ILE A 76 13.43 -4.22 9.66
CA ILE A 76 12.70 -3.01 10.03
C ILE A 76 13.70 -2.03 10.66
N LEU A 77 13.81 -0.83 10.11
CA LEU A 77 14.78 0.17 10.56
C LEU A 77 14.10 1.49 10.91
N ASP A 78 14.55 2.15 11.96
CA ASP A 78 14.17 3.54 12.17
C ASP A 78 14.78 4.45 11.11
N TRP A 79 14.00 5.48 10.74
CA TRP A 79 14.43 6.53 9.82
C TRP A 79 15.58 7.36 10.36
N LYS A 80 15.52 7.75 11.63
CA LYS A 80 16.46 8.69 12.28
C LYS A 80 17.21 8.05 13.42
N MET A 81 18.42 7.63 13.16
CA MET A 81 19.34 7.13 14.18
C MET A 81 20.57 8.04 14.27
N PRO A 82 21.10 8.35 15.49
CA PRO A 82 22.19 9.31 15.68
C PRO A 82 23.51 8.91 15.05
N ASP A 83 23.79 7.60 14.98
CA ASP A 83 25.03 7.03 14.45
C ASP A 83 25.03 6.90 12.93
N MET A 84 23.85 6.69 12.34
CA MET A 84 23.65 6.52 10.90
C MET A 84 22.17 6.68 10.58
N ASP A 85 21.81 7.52 9.61
CA ASP A 85 20.42 7.60 9.16
C ASP A 85 19.95 6.32 8.49
N GLY A 86 18.63 6.08 8.51
CA GLY A 86 18.04 4.85 8.02
C GLY A 86 18.31 4.60 6.53
N VAL A 87 18.37 5.64 5.70
CA VAL A 87 18.65 5.50 4.25
C VAL A 87 20.08 5.03 4.00
N GLU A 88 21.04 5.61 4.71
CA GLU A 88 22.43 5.17 4.60
C GLU A 88 22.60 3.75 5.16
N CYS A 89 21.88 3.42 6.24
CA CYS A 89 21.84 2.07 6.78
C CYS A 89 21.34 1.07 5.72
N VAL A 90 20.19 1.34 5.09
CA VAL A 90 19.65 0.53 3.99
C VAL A 90 20.64 0.40 2.85
N ARG A 91 21.27 1.50 2.41
CA ARG A 91 22.25 1.48 1.31
C ARG A 91 23.43 0.56 1.62
N ARG A 92 23.91 0.54 2.86
CA ARG A 92 25.00 -0.36 3.29
C ARG A 92 24.53 -1.81 3.36
N ILE A 93 23.39 -2.07 3.96
CA ILE A 93 22.83 -3.42 4.01
C ILE A 93 22.63 -3.97 2.58
N ARG A 94 22.02 -3.20 1.68
CA ARG A 94 21.79 -3.60 0.29
C ARG A 94 23.07 -3.95 -0.48
N LYS A 95 24.15 -3.26 -0.17
CA LYS A 95 25.45 -3.54 -0.79
C LYS A 95 26.00 -4.92 -0.42
N GLU A 96 25.73 -5.38 0.80
CA GLU A 96 26.25 -6.64 1.33
C GLU A 96 25.31 -7.82 1.06
N ILE A 97 23.99 -7.63 1.25
CA ILE A 97 22.99 -8.73 1.17
C ILE A 97 22.11 -8.70 -0.10
N GLY A 98 22.24 -7.68 -0.95
CA GLY A 98 21.40 -7.57 -2.17
C GLY A 98 19.98 -7.10 -1.91
N LYS A 99 19.04 -7.55 -2.77
CA LYS A 99 17.65 -7.07 -2.77
C LYS A 99 16.61 -8.11 -2.35
N ASP A 100 17.02 -9.30 -1.97
CA ASP A 100 16.10 -10.41 -1.73
C ASP A 100 15.29 -10.26 -0.43
N VAL A 101 15.91 -9.66 0.60
CA VAL A 101 15.28 -9.43 1.90
C VAL A 101 14.54 -8.09 1.89
N PRO A 102 13.23 -8.03 2.18
CA PRO A 102 12.50 -6.77 2.30
C PRO A 102 13.03 -5.92 3.46
N ILE A 103 13.23 -4.61 3.19
CA ILE A 103 13.65 -3.63 4.18
C ILE A 103 12.59 -2.54 4.30
N PHE A 104 11.99 -2.44 5.48
CA PHE A 104 10.98 -1.46 5.82
C PHE A 104 11.57 -0.38 6.72
N VAL A 105 11.13 0.85 6.53
CA VAL A 105 11.60 1.97 7.34
C VAL A 105 10.45 2.57 8.15
N LEU A 106 10.63 2.64 9.47
CA LEU A 106 9.71 3.30 10.40
C LEU A 106 9.88 4.82 10.33
N SER A 107 8.78 5.54 10.10
CA SER A 107 8.81 7.01 10.04
C SER A 107 7.64 7.63 10.80
N SER A 108 7.93 8.74 11.50
CA SER A 108 6.93 9.57 12.19
C SER A 108 6.40 10.72 11.34
N TYR A 109 6.92 10.93 10.14
CA TYR A 109 6.68 12.10 9.30
C TYR A 109 6.17 11.70 7.91
N ASP A 110 5.60 12.68 7.23
CA ASP A 110 5.33 12.58 5.81
C ASP A 110 6.66 12.32 5.06
N VAL A 111 6.74 11.16 4.43
CA VAL A 111 7.95 10.67 3.75
C VAL A 111 8.09 11.20 2.32
N SER A 112 7.12 12.01 1.84
CA SER A 112 7.06 12.47 0.46
C SER A 112 8.32 13.21 -0.03
N GLU A 113 9.00 13.95 0.86
CA GLU A 113 10.25 14.67 0.50
C GLU A 113 11.46 13.75 0.34
N ILE A 114 11.43 12.55 0.92
CA ILE A 114 12.58 11.65 1.03
C ILE A 114 12.35 10.30 0.35
N GLU A 115 11.13 10.07 -0.11
CA GLU A 115 10.70 8.79 -0.70
C GLU A 115 11.56 8.39 -1.90
N ASP A 116 11.87 9.33 -2.78
CA ASP A 116 12.72 9.08 -3.95
C ASP A 116 14.15 8.68 -3.59
N GLU A 117 14.73 9.29 -2.56
CA GLU A 117 16.07 8.96 -2.10
C GLU A 117 16.08 7.60 -1.40
N ALA A 118 15.09 7.31 -0.59
CA ALA A 118 14.94 6.07 0.12
C ALA A 118 14.70 4.88 -0.83
N LYS A 119 13.84 5.05 -1.84
CA LYS A 119 13.62 4.05 -2.92
C LYS A 119 14.91 3.77 -3.69
N LYS A 120 15.69 4.81 -4.04
CA LYS A 120 17.00 4.65 -4.68
C LYS A 120 18.02 3.94 -3.79
N ALA A 121 17.93 4.10 -2.48
CA ALA A 121 18.76 3.38 -1.52
C ALA A 121 18.36 1.91 -1.36
N GLY A 122 17.14 1.54 -1.75
CA GLY A 122 16.62 0.19 -1.69
C GLY A 122 15.66 -0.07 -0.52
N VAL A 123 15.03 0.98 0.01
CA VAL A 123 13.86 0.84 0.90
C VAL A 123 12.71 0.29 0.08
N ASP A 124 12.08 -0.77 0.58
CA ASP A 124 10.94 -1.37 -0.11
C ASP A 124 9.63 -0.70 0.29
N LEU A 125 9.43 -0.42 1.58
CA LEU A 125 8.21 0.20 2.09
C LEU A 125 8.49 1.06 3.34
N PHE A 126 7.54 1.96 3.64
CA PHE A 126 7.53 2.74 4.86
C PHE A 126 6.41 2.28 5.79
N LEU A 127 6.74 2.22 7.08
CA LEU A 127 5.79 1.93 8.15
C LEU A 127 5.61 3.19 9.03
N PRO A 128 4.38 3.56 9.38
CA PRO A 128 4.16 4.68 10.30
C PRO A 128 4.56 4.32 11.73
N LYS A 129 5.15 5.26 12.46
CA LYS A 129 5.27 5.18 13.92
C LYS A 129 3.96 5.70 14.57
N PRO A 130 3.46 5.07 15.66
CA PRO A 130 4.01 3.91 16.33
C PRO A 130 3.79 2.60 15.53
N PHE A 131 4.65 1.60 15.78
CA PHE A 131 4.56 0.29 15.15
C PHE A 131 3.29 -0.45 15.61
N PHE A 132 2.52 -0.95 14.65
CA PHE A 132 1.37 -1.84 14.87
C PHE A 132 1.51 -3.08 13.99
N LEU A 133 1.26 -4.25 14.57
CA LEU A 133 1.34 -5.53 13.87
C LEU A 133 0.44 -5.56 12.62
N SER A 134 -0.79 -5.06 12.73
CA SER A 134 -1.74 -5.01 11.62
C SER A 134 -1.25 -4.15 10.44
N ASN A 135 -0.59 -3.03 10.71
CA ASN A 135 0.02 -2.22 9.65
C ASN A 135 1.18 -2.97 8.99
N PHE A 136 2.01 -3.63 9.79
CA PHE A 136 3.14 -4.42 9.28
C PHE A 136 2.66 -5.57 8.39
N GLN A 137 1.67 -6.34 8.83
CA GLN A 137 1.07 -7.42 8.03
C GLN A 137 0.50 -6.92 6.71
N ARG A 138 -0.27 -5.83 6.73
CA ARG A 138 -0.85 -5.24 5.52
C ARG A 138 0.21 -4.79 4.51
N GLU A 139 1.24 -4.08 4.96
CA GLU A 139 2.32 -3.60 4.09
C GLU A 139 3.16 -4.76 3.55
N LEU A 140 3.37 -5.79 4.37
CA LEU A 140 4.09 -7.00 3.98
C LEU A 140 3.31 -7.79 2.92
N ASP A 141 2.00 -7.96 3.08
CA ASP A 141 1.13 -8.57 2.08
C ASP A 141 1.19 -7.79 0.75
N THR A 142 1.11 -6.46 0.84
CA THR A 142 1.27 -5.59 -0.34
C THR A 142 2.62 -5.79 -1.04
N TYR A 143 3.70 -5.92 -0.28
CA TYR A 143 5.03 -6.17 -0.83
C TYR A 143 5.09 -7.51 -1.58
N TYR A 144 4.60 -8.59 -0.99
CA TYR A 144 4.62 -9.91 -1.63
C TYR A 144 3.69 -10.01 -2.83
N GLN A 145 2.50 -9.39 -2.77
CA GLN A 145 1.61 -9.30 -3.93
C GLN A 145 2.27 -8.55 -5.10
N ASN A 146 2.95 -7.45 -4.82
CA ASN A 146 3.67 -6.70 -5.85
C ASN A 146 4.86 -7.50 -6.40
N LYS A 147 5.59 -8.23 -5.56
CA LYS A 147 6.72 -9.08 -5.96
C LYS A 147 6.25 -10.25 -6.82
N ALA A 148 5.18 -10.93 -6.44
CA ALA A 148 4.58 -12.01 -7.23
C ALA A 148 4.13 -11.51 -8.61
N ASN A 149 3.49 -10.34 -8.66
CA ASN A 149 3.11 -9.70 -9.92
C ASN A 149 4.34 -9.34 -10.79
N THR A 150 5.46 -8.93 -10.18
CA THR A 150 6.69 -8.57 -10.92
C THR A 150 7.42 -9.81 -11.46
N GLU A 151 7.36 -10.96 -10.78
CA GLU A 151 7.94 -12.22 -11.27
C GLU A 151 7.13 -12.82 -12.43
N GLU A 152 5.82 -12.60 -12.47
CA GLU A 152 4.97 -12.94 -13.62
C GLU A 152 5.18 -11.98 -14.81
N GLU A 153 5.64 -10.75 -14.57
CA GLU A 153 5.90 -9.72 -15.60
C GLU A 153 7.07 -10.01 -16.54
N GLY A 154 7.92 -11.00 -16.26
CA GLY A 154 8.96 -11.44 -17.20
C GLY A 154 8.43 -11.94 -18.55
N ASN A 155 7.11 -12.07 -18.75
CA ASN A 155 6.51 -12.66 -19.94
C ASN A 155 5.20 -12.04 -20.46
N ASN A 156 4.71 -10.93 -19.87
CA ASN A 156 3.55 -10.23 -20.45
C ASN A 156 3.82 -8.73 -20.56
N SER A 157 3.84 -8.22 -21.77
CA SER A 157 3.73 -6.79 -22.04
C SER A 157 2.46 -6.26 -21.35
N ASP A 158 2.57 -5.20 -20.54
CA ASP A 158 1.45 -4.45 -19.96
C ASP A 158 0.63 -3.79 -21.08
N ASP A 159 -0.10 -4.57 -21.83
CA ASP A 159 -0.98 -4.07 -22.86
C ASP A 159 -2.34 -3.75 -22.24
N PHE A 160 -2.53 -2.51 -21.80
CA PHE A 160 -3.83 -1.99 -21.34
C PHE A 160 -4.72 -1.50 -22.49
N SER A 161 -4.39 -1.83 -23.76
CA SER A 161 -5.15 -1.37 -24.91
C SER A 161 -6.61 -1.83 -24.81
N GLY A 162 -7.51 -0.89 -25.00
CA GLY A 162 -8.95 -1.14 -24.95
C GLY A 162 -9.61 -0.98 -23.59
N VAL A 163 -8.84 -0.82 -22.50
CA VAL A 163 -9.40 -0.50 -21.18
C VAL A 163 -9.94 0.93 -21.19
N LYS A 164 -11.15 1.11 -20.67
CA LYS A 164 -11.79 2.41 -20.49
C LYS A 164 -12.19 2.63 -19.04
N ILE A 165 -11.83 3.76 -18.49
CA ILE A 165 -12.04 4.10 -17.07
C ILE A 165 -12.90 5.36 -16.97
N LEU A 166 -13.91 5.33 -16.10
CA LEU A 166 -14.63 6.51 -15.66
C LEU A 166 -13.94 7.04 -14.39
N VAL A 167 -13.55 8.30 -14.39
CA VAL A 167 -12.91 8.96 -13.25
C VAL A 167 -13.81 10.06 -12.74
N ALA A 168 -14.21 10.01 -11.49
CA ALA A 168 -14.94 11.06 -10.80
C ALA A 168 -13.97 11.83 -9.90
N GLU A 169 -13.70 13.10 -10.25
CA GLU A 169 -12.75 13.97 -9.57
C GLU A 169 -13.16 15.44 -9.81
N ASP A 170 -13.38 16.20 -8.74
CA ASP A 170 -13.84 17.61 -8.81
C ASP A 170 -12.70 18.63 -8.95
N ASN A 171 -11.47 18.21 -8.69
CA ASN A 171 -10.30 19.07 -8.84
C ASN A 171 -9.65 18.88 -10.22
N GLU A 172 -9.65 19.94 -11.03
CA GLU A 172 -9.12 19.92 -12.40
C GLU A 172 -7.65 19.43 -12.47
N ILE A 173 -6.81 19.82 -11.49
CA ILE A 173 -5.40 19.43 -11.47
C ILE A 173 -5.26 17.94 -11.19
N ASN A 174 -6.02 17.40 -10.23
CA ASN A 174 -6.01 15.96 -9.95
C ASN A 174 -6.55 15.15 -11.14
N ALA A 175 -7.61 15.65 -11.79
CA ALA A 175 -8.18 15.04 -13.00
C ALA A 175 -7.15 15.04 -14.16
N GLU A 176 -6.38 16.08 -14.33
CA GLU A 176 -5.30 16.15 -15.34
C GLU A 176 -4.20 15.14 -15.01
N ILE A 177 -3.73 15.11 -13.77
CA ILE A 177 -2.69 14.15 -13.31
C ILE A 177 -3.11 12.70 -13.57
N ILE A 178 -4.32 12.30 -13.14
CA ILE A 178 -4.77 10.92 -13.34
C ILE A 178 -4.96 10.60 -14.83
N THR A 179 -5.41 11.58 -15.62
CA THR A 179 -5.55 11.42 -17.07
C THR A 179 -4.19 11.17 -17.72
N GLU A 180 -3.17 11.96 -17.39
CA GLU A 180 -1.81 11.78 -17.91
C GLU A 180 -1.21 10.42 -17.50
N LEU A 181 -1.42 10.00 -16.25
CA LEU A 181 -0.97 8.69 -15.77
C LEU A 181 -1.63 7.55 -16.56
N LEU A 182 -2.93 7.60 -16.78
CA LEU A 182 -3.68 6.59 -17.54
C LEU A 182 -3.31 6.59 -19.03
N ASP A 183 -3.19 7.76 -19.64
CA ASP A 183 -2.77 7.90 -21.05
C ASP A 183 -1.36 7.36 -21.27
N SER A 184 -0.45 7.50 -20.31
CA SER A 184 0.94 7.00 -20.40
C SER A 184 1.01 5.47 -20.55
N ILE A 185 -0.02 4.75 -20.13
CA ILE A 185 -0.16 3.30 -20.25
C ILE A 185 -1.22 2.88 -21.28
N GLY A 186 -1.68 3.82 -22.10
CA GLY A 186 -2.61 3.56 -23.21
C GLY A 186 -4.08 3.39 -22.80
N ILE A 187 -4.46 3.79 -21.59
CA ILE A 187 -5.84 3.72 -21.09
C ILE A 187 -6.55 5.04 -21.38
N LYS A 188 -7.76 4.95 -21.93
CA LYS A 188 -8.64 6.10 -22.11
C LYS A 188 -9.55 6.27 -20.90
N CYS A 189 -9.66 7.50 -20.41
CA CYS A 189 -10.61 7.83 -19.35
C CYS A 189 -11.64 8.87 -19.78
N VAL A 190 -12.76 8.87 -19.07
CA VAL A 190 -13.78 9.91 -19.12
C VAL A 190 -13.83 10.55 -17.73
N ILE A 191 -13.74 11.85 -17.67
CA ILE A 191 -13.80 12.61 -16.40
C ILE A 191 -15.25 13.01 -16.13
N ALA A 192 -15.68 12.83 -14.88
CA ALA A 192 -16.89 13.37 -14.30
C ALA A 192 -16.50 14.33 -13.16
N GLU A 193 -17.07 15.54 -13.12
CA GLU A 193 -16.68 16.60 -12.19
C GLU A 193 -17.29 16.42 -10.77
N ASP A 194 -18.20 15.47 -10.61
CA ASP A 194 -18.82 15.12 -9.34
C ASP A 194 -19.48 13.73 -9.38
N GLY A 195 -19.95 13.25 -8.21
CA GLY A 195 -20.59 11.94 -8.10
C GLY A 195 -21.92 11.82 -8.83
N LEU A 196 -22.64 12.93 -9.04
CA LEU A 196 -23.91 12.92 -9.78
C LEU A 196 -23.64 12.77 -11.28
N GLU A 197 -22.64 13.46 -11.81
CA GLU A 197 -22.23 13.30 -13.19
C GLU A 197 -21.67 11.91 -13.47
N ALA A 198 -20.85 11.37 -12.55
CA ALA A 198 -20.35 10.00 -12.64
C ALA A 198 -21.50 8.97 -12.73
N LEU A 199 -22.50 9.13 -11.87
CA LEU A 199 -23.71 8.30 -11.94
C LEU A 199 -24.44 8.44 -13.29
N ARG A 200 -24.60 9.68 -13.77
CA ARG A 200 -25.27 9.98 -15.03
C ARG A 200 -24.52 9.32 -16.21
N VAL A 201 -23.23 9.58 -16.32
CA VAL A 201 -22.38 9.02 -17.38
C VAL A 201 -22.44 7.50 -17.36
N PHE A 202 -22.27 6.86 -16.19
CA PHE A 202 -22.34 5.40 -16.07
C PHE A 202 -23.70 4.81 -16.46
N THR A 203 -24.80 5.52 -16.20
CA THR A 203 -26.15 5.01 -16.49
C THR A 203 -26.64 5.31 -17.90
N GLU A 204 -26.14 6.36 -18.54
CA GLU A 204 -26.53 6.77 -19.90
C GLU A 204 -25.71 6.09 -20.99
N GLU A 205 -24.47 5.69 -20.69
CA GLU A 205 -23.60 4.98 -21.62
C GLU A 205 -23.96 3.48 -21.75
N SER A 206 -23.39 2.85 -22.77
CA SER A 206 -23.54 1.41 -22.95
C SER A 206 -23.01 0.63 -21.73
N PRO A 207 -23.66 -0.48 -21.32
CA PRO A 207 -23.24 -1.24 -20.15
C PRO A 207 -21.77 -1.67 -20.13
N ASP A 208 -21.18 -1.90 -21.30
CA ASP A 208 -19.78 -2.33 -21.46
C ASP A 208 -18.82 -1.19 -21.80
N GLU A 209 -19.24 0.08 -21.66
CA GLU A 209 -18.42 1.24 -22.01
C GLU A 209 -17.22 1.39 -21.08
N PHE A 210 -17.37 1.10 -19.78
CA PHE A 210 -16.31 1.23 -18.81
C PHE A 210 -15.95 -0.12 -18.18
N ASP A 211 -14.66 -0.32 -17.97
CA ASP A 211 -14.13 -1.51 -17.28
C ASP A 211 -14.10 -1.30 -15.77
N MET A 212 -13.85 -0.09 -15.30
CA MET A 212 -13.84 0.30 -13.88
C MET A 212 -14.14 1.78 -13.69
N ILE A 213 -14.36 2.16 -12.43
CA ILE A 213 -14.62 3.55 -12.01
C ILE A 213 -13.61 3.90 -10.91
N PHE A 214 -12.86 4.98 -11.09
CA PHE A 214 -12.12 5.65 -10.02
C PHE A 214 -13.00 6.77 -9.47
N MET A 215 -13.21 6.79 -8.15
CA MET A 215 -14.21 7.65 -7.50
C MET A 215 -13.56 8.39 -6.35
N ASP A 216 -13.41 9.71 -6.48
CA ASP A 216 -13.08 10.54 -5.32
C ASP A 216 -14.19 10.44 -4.27
N ILE A 217 -13.79 10.37 -3.01
CA ILE A 217 -14.73 10.34 -1.91
C ILE A 217 -15.31 11.73 -1.66
N GLN A 218 -14.47 12.76 -1.69
CA GLN A 218 -14.86 14.12 -1.31
C GLN A 218 -15.12 14.99 -2.55
N MET A 219 -16.36 15.03 -2.99
CA MET A 219 -16.79 15.85 -4.12
C MET A 219 -18.03 16.68 -3.75
N PRO A 220 -18.23 17.85 -4.38
CA PRO A 220 -19.45 18.65 -4.24
C PRO A 220 -20.66 17.93 -4.85
N ILE A 221 -21.86 18.44 -4.60
CA ILE A 221 -23.14 17.99 -5.15
C ILE A 221 -23.50 16.56 -4.69
N MET A 222 -22.66 15.57 -4.98
CA MET A 222 -22.81 14.18 -4.54
C MET A 222 -21.44 13.60 -4.23
N ASP A 223 -21.22 13.16 -2.99
CA ASP A 223 -19.99 12.50 -2.58
C ASP A 223 -19.83 11.11 -3.22
N GLY A 224 -18.60 10.57 -3.17
CA GLY A 224 -18.30 9.29 -3.80
C GLY A 224 -19.04 8.11 -3.16
N TYR A 225 -19.31 8.14 -1.86
CA TYR A 225 -20.06 7.08 -1.19
C TYR A 225 -21.50 7.00 -1.67
N GLU A 226 -22.17 8.15 -1.78
CA GLU A 226 -23.54 8.20 -2.27
C GLU A 226 -23.59 7.85 -3.77
N SER A 227 -22.62 8.31 -4.56
CA SER A 227 -22.50 7.96 -5.97
C SER A 227 -22.36 6.44 -6.14
N ALA A 228 -21.45 5.80 -5.40
CA ALA A 228 -21.25 4.35 -5.44
C ALA A 228 -22.54 3.59 -5.08
N ARG A 229 -23.23 3.97 -3.99
CA ARG A 229 -24.51 3.36 -3.62
C ARG A 229 -25.55 3.46 -4.73
N ARG A 230 -25.66 4.63 -5.37
CA ARG A 230 -26.64 4.84 -6.47
C ARG A 230 -26.24 4.10 -7.72
N ILE A 231 -24.96 4.04 -8.06
CA ILE A 231 -24.45 3.21 -9.16
C ILE A 231 -24.83 1.75 -8.92
N ARG A 232 -24.59 1.21 -7.70
CA ARG A 232 -24.94 -0.17 -7.35
C ARG A 232 -26.44 -0.46 -7.38
N ALA A 233 -27.26 0.53 -7.12
CA ALA A 233 -28.72 0.46 -7.15
C ALA A 233 -29.34 0.73 -8.54
N SER A 234 -28.54 1.16 -9.52
CA SER A 234 -29.02 1.51 -10.86
C SER A 234 -29.46 0.29 -11.68
N ASN A 235 -30.19 0.53 -12.74
CA ASN A 235 -30.66 -0.53 -13.68
C ASN A 235 -29.61 -0.95 -14.71
N ASN A 236 -28.40 -0.36 -14.69
CA ASN A 236 -27.33 -0.78 -15.58
C ASN A 236 -26.92 -2.23 -15.26
N THR A 237 -26.77 -3.07 -16.27
CA THR A 237 -26.48 -4.52 -16.10
C THR A 237 -25.17 -4.79 -15.39
N ARG A 238 -24.20 -3.86 -15.48
CA ARG A 238 -22.91 -3.94 -14.80
C ARG A 238 -22.89 -3.25 -13.43
N ALA A 239 -23.97 -2.64 -13.00
CA ALA A 239 -24.05 -1.89 -11.75
C ALA A 239 -23.53 -2.67 -10.53
N LYS A 240 -23.74 -3.97 -10.47
CA LYS A 240 -23.30 -4.83 -9.36
C LYS A 240 -21.88 -5.38 -9.51
N SER A 241 -21.33 -5.38 -10.71
CA SER A 241 -20.07 -6.06 -11.04
C SER A 241 -18.94 -5.13 -11.46
N ILE A 242 -19.23 -3.88 -11.86
CA ILE A 242 -18.19 -2.93 -12.24
C ILE A 242 -17.30 -2.63 -11.02
N PRO A 243 -15.98 -2.75 -11.12
CA PRO A 243 -15.08 -2.32 -10.05
C PRO A 243 -15.21 -0.81 -9.81
N ILE A 244 -15.40 -0.40 -8.55
CA ILE A 244 -15.37 0.99 -8.12
C ILE A 244 -14.22 1.12 -7.12
N ILE A 245 -13.24 1.94 -7.45
CA ILE A 245 -12.03 2.17 -6.68
C ILE A 245 -12.12 3.55 -6.02
N ALA A 246 -12.12 3.60 -4.70
CA ALA A 246 -12.12 4.86 -3.97
C ALA A 246 -10.79 5.58 -4.13
N MET A 247 -10.79 6.88 -4.42
CA MET A 247 -9.64 7.76 -4.31
C MET A 247 -9.80 8.59 -3.03
N THR A 248 -8.86 8.52 -2.09
CA THR A 248 -8.98 9.15 -0.78
C THR A 248 -7.73 9.91 -0.39
N ALA A 249 -7.89 11.06 0.26
CA ALA A 249 -6.76 11.79 0.86
C ALA A 249 -6.15 11.05 2.07
N ASN A 250 -6.92 10.17 2.72
CA ASN A 250 -6.49 9.41 3.90
C ASN A 250 -6.93 7.96 3.78
N ALA A 251 -6.03 7.02 4.05
CA ALA A 251 -6.31 5.59 4.07
C ALA A 251 -6.55 5.07 5.51
N PHE A 252 -7.31 5.82 6.33
CA PHE A 252 -7.67 5.34 7.67
C PHE A 252 -8.69 4.20 7.59
N GLU A 253 -8.63 3.29 8.55
CA GLU A 253 -9.54 2.12 8.61
C GLU A 253 -11.02 2.48 8.49
N ASP A 254 -11.44 3.61 9.05
CA ASP A 254 -12.83 4.06 8.99
C ASP A 254 -13.26 4.45 7.57
N ASP A 255 -12.37 5.07 6.80
CA ASP A 255 -12.62 5.44 5.40
C ASP A 255 -12.67 4.20 4.50
N VAL A 256 -11.78 3.23 4.75
CA VAL A 256 -11.80 1.93 4.06
C VAL A 256 -13.09 1.18 4.34
N LYS A 257 -13.51 1.07 5.60
CA LYS A 257 -14.78 0.43 6.00
C LYS A 257 -15.99 1.12 5.37
N ALA A 258 -16.00 2.45 5.35
CA ALA A 258 -17.06 3.23 4.73
C ALA A 258 -17.14 3.05 3.21
N SER A 259 -15.99 2.99 2.53
CA SER A 259 -15.88 2.71 1.09
C SER A 259 -16.46 1.34 0.75
N MET A 260 -16.05 0.30 1.47
CA MET A 260 -16.55 -1.06 1.27
C MET A 260 -18.05 -1.16 1.57
N ALA A 261 -18.53 -0.54 2.64
CA ALA A 261 -19.96 -0.49 2.99
C ALA A 261 -20.82 0.24 1.94
N SER A 262 -20.23 1.18 1.20
CA SER A 262 -20.91 1.87 0.08
C SER A 262 -20.92 1.07 -1.23
N GLY A 263 -20.26 -0.11 -1.25
CA GLY A 263 -20.19 -0.99 -2.42
C GLY A 263 -18.97 -0.75 -3.33
N MET A 264 -17.94 -0.06 -2.86
CA MET A 264 -16.66 0.05 -3.55
C MET A 264 -15.84 -1.24 -3.36
N ASN A 265 -14.87 -1.50 -4.24
CA ASN A 265 -14.12 -2.75 -4.30
C ASN A 265 -12.68 -2.64 -3.80
N ALA A 266 -12.10 -1.45 -3.89
CA ALA A 266 -10.75 -1.16 -3.43
C ALA A 266 -10.60 0.34 -3.16
N HIS A 267 -9.43 0.75 -2.69
CA HIS A 267 -9.09 2.15 -2.49
C HIS A 267 -7.65 2.43 -2.95
N ILE A 268 -7.39 3.69 -3.30
CA ILE A 268 -6.07 4.24 -3.58
C ILE A 268 -5.94 5.59 -2.88
N SER A 269 -4.82 5.81 -2.19
CA SER A 269 -4.54 7.09 -1.53
C SER A 269 -4.07 8.14 -2.51
N LYS A 270 -4.42 9.40 -2.28
CA LYS A 270 -3.84 10.57 -2.94
C LYS A 270 -2.62 11.05 -2.13
N PRO A 271 -1.50 11.47 -2.78
CA PRO A 271 -1.29 11.51 -4.22
C PRO A 271 -1.22 10.11 -4.83
N ILE A 272 -1.73 9.96 -6.07
CA ILE A 272 -1.83 8.67 -6.73
C ILE A 272 -0.43 8.18 -7.13
N ASP A 273 0.00 7.08 -6.54
CA ASP A 273 1.20 6.36 -6.95
C ASP A 273 0.96 5.57 -8.24
N PHE A 274 1.85 5.72 -9.22
CA PHE A 274 1.71 5.14 -10.55
C PHE A 274 1.74 3.61 -10.55
N GLU A 275 2.64 3.00 -9.79
CA GLU A 275 2.75 1.54 -9.72
C GLU A 275 1.53 0.95 -8.98
N ARG A 276 1.06 1.62 -7.94
CA ARG A 276 -0.18 1.24 -7.25
C ARG A 276 -1.40 1.34 -8.15
N LEU A 277 -1.48 2.40 -8.97
CA LEU A 277 -2.53 2.56 -9.99
C LEU A 277 -2.54 1.38 -10.96
N LYS A 278 -1.38 1.04 -11.53
CA LYS A 278 -1.21 -0.10 -12.44
C LYS A 278 -1.60 -1.42 -11.80
N SER A 279 -1.14 -1.68 -10.58
CA SER A 279 -1.45 -2.89 -9.82
C SER A 279 -2.96 -3.05 -9.62
N ILE A 280 -3.67 -1.99 -9.22
CA ILE A 280 -5.13 -2.00 -9.06
C ILE A 280 -5.82 -2.28 -10.40
N ILE A 281 -5.41 -1.61 -11.48
CA ILE A 281 -6.01 -1.84 -12.80
C ILE A 281 -5.83 -3.30 -13.23
N LYS A 282 -4.65 -3.88 -13.01
CA LYS A 282 -4.38 -5.29 -13.31
C LYS A 282 -5.28 -6.24 -12.50
N SER A 283 -5.43 -6.01 -11.20
CA SER A 283 -6.21 -6.89 -10.32
C SER A 283 -7.71 -6.92 -10.65
N PHE A 284 -8.24 -5.85 -11.23
CA PHE A 284 -9.66 -5.73 -11.59
C PHE A 284 -9.93 -5.81 -13.10
N ARG A 285 -8.89 -5.95 -13.93
CA ARG A 285 -9.03 -6.16 -15.37
C ARG A 285 -9.68 -7.53 -15.64
N ARG A 286 -10.54 -7.57 -16.63
CA ARG A 286 -11.18 -8.81 -17.11
C ARG A 286 -10.29 -9.58 -18.08
#